data_79e2dce6bd56477a58943300226849a2
#
_entry.id   79e2dce6bd56477a58943300226849a2
#
_cell.length_a   1.000
_cell.length_b   1.000
_cell.length_c   1.000
_cell.angle_alpha   90.00
_cell.angle_beta   90.00
_cell.angle_gamma   90.00
#
_symmetry.space_group_name_H-M   'P 1'
#
loop_
_entity.id
_entity.type
_entity.pdbx_description
1 polymer ?
#
loop_
_entity_poly.entity_id
_entity_poly.type
_entity_poly.pdbx_seq_one_letter_code
_entity_poly.pdbx_strand_id
1 'polypeptide(L)'
;MRVNIFRILKYISLQQLHLGRYAGLESAWPKRAGHCYSAAMTEDAEIPLTGGERTAVTRRGSVVLREAGPWTRSVHALLRHLREVGFEGAPCVVGDGFDEHGREILTYIDGKVINPTPWSDEAIWGLGDLIRRLHEAAATFRPPPDAVWRCWFGRSIGKADIIGHCDAAPWNVISRHGNPVALIDWEAAGPVDRLTELAMIAWNNAQLYDDDVAERNRLPDTESRMRQVRLFADGYCLAAPERHRLGYRIIEFAAESAANGVIEQGITPKTEHVPRVWGIAWQTRSVPWLLRNRSALERALV
;
A
#
# COMPACT_ATOMS: atom_id res chain seq x y z
N MET A 1 -5.38 37.97 -7.53
CA MET A 1 -4.91 37.16 -6.40
C MET A 1 -4.20 35.92 -6.97
N ARG A 2 -2.87 35.97 -7.06
CA ARG A 2 -2.08 34.88 -7.70
C ARG A 2 -1.86 33.77 -6.69
N VAL A 3 -2.52 32.64 -6.86
CA VAL A 3 -2.32 31.44 -6.05
C VAL A 3 -0.96 30.85 -6.40
N ASN A 4 -0.17 30.62 -5.38
CA ASN A 4 1.23 30.21 -5.49
C ASN A 4 1.34 28.71 -5.85
N ILE A 5 1.29 28.42 -7.15
CA ILE A 5 1.39 27.07 -7.77
C ILE A 5 2.70 26.35 -7.39
N PHE A 6 3.72 27.09 -6.93
CA PHE A 6 5.03 26.53 -6.58
C PHE A 6 5.05 25.63 -5.33
N ARG A 7 4.07 25.70 -4.44
CA ARG A 7 4.02 24.82 -3.25
C ARG A 7 3.46 23.42 -3.53
N ILE A 8 2.62 23.29 -4.55
CA ILE A 8 2.02 22.01 -4.95
C ILE A 8 3.02 21.16 -5.76
N LEU A 9 3.88 21.81 -6.56
CA LEU A 9 4.93 21.14 -7.33
C LEU A 9 6.09 20.62 -6.46
N LYS A 10 6.28 21.15 -5.26
CA LYS A 10 7.34 20.70 -4.34
C LYS A 10 7.11 19.29 -3.80
N TYR A 11 5.86 18.83 -3.71
CA TYR A 11 5.52 17.50 -3.18
C TYR A 11 5.74 16.36 -4.18
N ILE A 12 5.63 16.65 -5.49
CA ILE A 12 5.92 15.69 -6.57
C ILE A 12 7.41 15.69 -6.92
N SER A 13 8.09 16.84 -6.75
CA SER A 13 9.47 17.06 -7.17
C SER A 13 10.53 16.46 -6.22
N LEU A 14 10.24 16.25 -4.94
CA LEU A 14 11.23 15.71 -3.99
C LEU A 14 11.50 14.22 -4.16
N GLN A 15 10.61 13.46 -4.82
CA GLN A 15 10.88 12.08 -5.20
C GLN A 15 11.57 11.94 -6.56
N GLN A 16 11.53 12.97 -7.42
CA GLN A 16 12.16 12.93 -8.76
C GLN A 16 13.57 13.53 -8.81
N LEU A 17 14.02 14.24 -7.79
CA LEU A 17 15.35 14.91 -7.78
C LEU A 17 16.53 14.01 -7.44
N HIS A 18 16.33 12.72 -7.18
CA HIS A 18 17.43 11.77 -6.92
C HIS A 18 17.82 10.89 -8.11
N LEU A 19 17.21 11.07 -9.30
CA LEU A 19 17.53 10.26 -10.49
C LEU A 19 18.08 11.03 -11.69
N GLY A 20 18.42 12.30 -11.56
CA GLY A 20 18.81 13.12 -12.68
C GLY A 20 20.11 13.91 -12.54
N ARG A 21 21.23 13.30 -12.16
CA ARG A 21 22.59 13.88 -12.39
C ARG A 21 23.66 12.81 -12.26
N TYR A 22 23.86 12.01 -13.31
CA TYR A 22 25.15 11.38 -13.62
C TYR A 22 25.15 11.02 -15.11
N ALA A 23 25.49 12.00 -15.93
CA ALA A 23 26.04 11.77 -17.27
C ALA A 23 27.02 12.90 -17.56
N GLY A 24 28.32 12.57 -17.61
CA GLY A 24 29.38 13.37 -18.22
C GLY A 24 30.17 14.23 -17.25
N LEU A 25 31.30 13.66 -16.80
CA LEU A 25 32.61 14.33 -16.70
C LEU A 25 33.64 13.28 -16.22
N GLU A 26 34.32 12.67 -17.19
CA GLU A 26 35.64 12.07 -16.96
C GLU A 26 36.65 13.21 -16.83
N SER A 27 37.37 13.29 -15.74
CA SER A 27 38.81 13.43 -15.63
C SER A 27 39.24 14.01 -14.26
N ALA A 28 40.32 13.43 -13.73
CA ALA A 28 41.21 13.97 -12.71
C ALA A 28 40.77 13.86 -11.22
N TRP A 29 41.04 12.69 -10.62
CA TRP A 29 41.22 12.59 -9.18
C TRP A 29 42.68 12.37 -8.81
N PRO A 30 43.27 13.21 -7.93
CA PRO A 30 44.54 12.88 -7.29
C PRO A 30 44.32 11.86 -6.18
N LYS A 31 45.07 10.77 -6.21
CA LYS A 31 45.20 9.81 -5.14
C LYS A 31 45.72 10.50 -3.90
N ARG A 32 44.93 10.61 -2.85
CA ARG A 32 45.41 10.74 -1.48
C ARG A 32 44.70 9.74 -0.58
N ALA A 33 45.52 9.00 0.13
CA ALA A 33 45.18 7.95 1.06
C ALA A 33 44.42 8.48 2.30
N GLY A 34 43.51 7.64 2.78
CA GLY A 34 43.23 7.45 4.21
C GLY A 34 42.31 8.48 4.84
N HIS A 35 41.10 8.12 5.03
CA HIS A 35 40.38 7.97 6.30
C HIS A 35 38.92 7.62 5.91
N CYS A 36 38.62 6.35 5.98
CA CYS A 36 37.22 5.91 6.07
C CYS A 36 36.67 6.43 7.40
N TYR A 37 35.90 7.51 7.36
CA TYR A 37 34.91 7.76 8.39
C TYR A 37 33.76 6.78 8.15
N SER A 38 33.93 5.55 8.63
CA SER A 38 32.83 4.71 9.05
C SER A 38 32.18 5.44 10.24
N ALA A 39 31.18 6.25 10.00
CA ALA A 39 30.25 6.59 11.05
C ALA A 39 29.58 5.26 11.44
N ALA A 40 30.10 4.61 12.49
CA ALA A 40 29.39 3.56 13.18
C ALA A 40 28.07 4.20 13.65
N MET A 41 26.99 3.93 12.92
CA MET A 41 25.65 4.25 13.39
C MET A 41 25.47 3.42 14.68
N THR A 42 25.38 4.10 15.81
CA THR A 42 25.05 3.46 17.06
C THR A 42 23.72 2.75 16.86
N GLU A 43 23.62 1.46 17.25
CA GLU A 43 22.39 0.64 17.12
C GLU A 43 21.16 1.29 17.77
N ASP A 44 21.35 2.32 18.58
CA ASP A 44 20.32 3.05 19.33
C ASP A 44 19.72 4.28 18.62
N ALA A 45 20.28 4.71 17.49
CA ALA A 45 19.76 5.91 16.80
C ALA A 45 18.43 5.63 16.09
N GLU A 46 17.39 6.38 16.45
CA GLU A 46 16.11 6.34 15.73
C GLU A 46 16.19 7.21 14.47
N ILE A 47 15.83 6.61 13.33
CA ILE A 47 15.81 7.28 12.02
C ILE A 47 14.35 7.38 11.56
N PRO A 48 13.82 8.59 11.29
CA PRO A 48 12.50 8.73 10.73
C PRO A 48 12.39 8.01 9.36
N LEU A 49 11.37 7.18 9.20
CA LEU A 49 11.05 6.60 7.91
C LEU A 49 10.16 7.56 7.13
N THR A 50 10.56 7.87 5.89
CA THR A 50 9.79 8.72 4.99
C THR A 50 8.75 7.90 4.26
N GLY A 51 7.47 8.31 4.31
CA GLY A 51 6.38 7.64 3.56
C GLY A 51 5.07 7.51 4.32
N GLY A 52 5.07 7.58 5.65
CA GLY A 52 3.83 7.63 6.44
C GLY A 52 3.22 9.04 6.44
N GLU A 53 2.01 9.19 5.91
CA GLU A 53 1.32 10.49 5.94
C GLU A 53 0.51 10.72 7.23
N ARG A 54 0.17 9.64 7.94
CA ARG A 54 -0.76 9.68 9.08
C ARG A 54 -0.06 9.51 10.44
N THR A 55 1.00 8.73 10.49
CA THR A 55 1.66 8.36 11.76
C THR A 55 3.17 8.49 11.58
N ALA A 56 3.82 9.10 12.57
CA ALA A 56 5.29 9.13 12.59
C ALA A 56 5.82 7.70 12.83
N VAL A 57 6.66 7.24 11.91
CA VAL A 57 7.29 5.92 11.96
C VAL A 57 8.80 6.12 12.03
N THR A 58 9.46 5.47 12.98
CA THR A 58 10.91 5.49 13.11
C THR A 58 11.49 4.08 13.04
N ARG A 59 12.72 3.98 12.57
CA ARG A 59 13.51 2.75 12.57
C ARG A 59 14.62 2.86 13.59
N ARG A 60 14.80 1.83 14.42
CA ARG A 60 15.92 1.66 15.33
C ARG A 60 16.53 0.28 15.09
N GLY A 61 17.72 0.26 14.48
CA GLY A 61 18.38 -0.99 14.08
C GLY A 61 17.49 -1.87 13.16
N SER A 62 17.07 -3.02 13.65
CA SER A 62 16.25 -4.00 12.95
C SER A 62 14.75 -3.89 13.26
N VAL A 63 14.30 -2.87 13.98
CA VAL A 63 12.90 -2.69 14.36
C VAL A 63 12.32 -1.39 13.87
N VAL A 64 11.02 -1.36 13.75
CA VAL A 64 10.17 -0.20 13.44
C VAL A 64 9.34 0.12 14.66
N LEU A 65 9.27 1.41 14.98
CA LEU A 65 8.52 1.97 16.10
C LEU A 65 7.47 2.93 15.57
N ARG A 66 6.23 2.79 16.03
CA ARG A 66 5.15 3.71 15.67
C ARG A 66 4.12 3.84 16.79
N GLU A 67 3.30 4.88 16.74
CA GLU A 67 2.20 5.07 17.68
C GLU A 67 1.23 3.89 17.65
N ALA A 68 0.84 3.41 18.83
CA ALA A 68 -0.12 2.32 18.98
C ALA A 68 -1.56 2.86 19.04
N GLY A 69 -2.48 2.13 18.42
CA GLY A 69 -3.93 2.41 18.51
C GLY A 69 -4.69 1.33 19.29
N PRO A 70 -5.99 1.53 19.52
CA PRO A 70 -6.84 0.54 20.21
C PRO A 70 -6.85 -0.84 19.53
N TRP A 71 -6.61 -0.89 18.22
CA TRP A 71 -6.55 -2.11 17.40
C TRP A 71 -5.22 -2.86 17.47
N THR A 72 -4.16 -2.24 17.96
CA THR A 72 -2.80 -2.79 17.88
C THR A 72 -2.67 -4.18 18.47
N ARG A 73 -3.31 -4.45 19.62
CA ARG A 73 -3.28 -5.79 20.26
C ARG A 73 -3.93 -6.87 19.40
N SER A 74 -5.02 -6.54 18.70
CA SER A 74 -5.69 -7.46 17.76
C SER A 74 -4.83 -7.74 16.54
N VAL A 75 -4.16 -6.72 16.01
CA VAL A 75 -3.20 -6.84 14.91
C VAL A 75 -1.99 -7.68 15.35
N HIS A 76 -1.47 -7.47 16.56
CA HIS A 76 -0.38 -8.30 17.11
C HIS A 76 -0.78 -9.78 17.22
N ALA A 77 -2.02 -10.07 17.66
CA ALA A 77 -2.52 -11.44 17.71
C ALA A 77 -2.54 -12.07 16.31
N LEU A 78 -2.99 -11.32 15.29
CA LEU A 78 -2.95 -11.78 13.89
C LEU A 78 -1.51 -12.00 13.40
N LEU A 79 -0.61 -11.05 13.61
CA LEU A 79 0.80 -11.16 13.16
C LEU A 79 1.53 -12.34 13.82
N ARG A 80 1.30 -12.60 15.10
CA ARG A 80 1.86 -13.78 15.80
C ARG A 80 1.33 -15.06 15.18
N HIS A 81 0.01 -15.15 14.94
CA HIS A 81 -0.60 -16.30 14.27
C HIS A 81 0.00 -16.52 12.87
N LEU A 82 0.11 -15.47 12.04
CA LEU A 82 0.69 -15.58 10.69
C LEU A 82 2.12 -16.14 10.74
N ARG A 83 2.92 -15.71 11.71
CA ARG A 83 4.27 -16.25 11.93
C ARG A 83 4.23 -17.73 12.36
N GLU A 84 3.34 -18.11 13.27
CA GLU A 84 3.19 -19.48 13.78
C GLU A 84 2.82 -20.45 12.66
N VAL A 85 1.99 -20.02 11.70
CA VAL A 85 1.61 -20.85 10.54
C VAL A 85 2.58 -20.72 9.35
N GLY A 86 3.71 -19.99 9.52
CA GLY A 86 4.78 -19.91 8.52
C GLY A 86 4.57 -18.89 7.41
N PHE A 87 3.71 -17.90 7.56
CA PHE A 87 3.59 -16.81 6.59
C PHE A 87 4.71 -15.78 6.80
N GLU A 88 5.60 -15.67 5.83
CA GLU A 88 6.78 -14.78 5.89
C GLU A 88 6.54 -13.37 5.33
N GLY A 89 5.38 -13.12 4.73
CA GLY A 89 5.02 -11.86 4.08
C GLY A 89 4.53 -10.77 5.03
N ALA A 90 4.83 -10.84 6.33
CA ALA A 90 4.41 -9.87 7.34
C ALA A 90 5.54 -9.58 8.33
N PRO A 91 5.56 -8.40 9.00
CA PRO A 91 6.49 -8.12 10.08
C PRO A 91 6.18 -9.01 11.30
N CYS A 92 7.20 -9.27 12.11
CA CYS A 92 7.03 -9.96 13.38
C CYS A 92 6.87 -8.97 14.52
N VAL A 93 6.01 -9.30 15.48
CA VAL A 93 5.91 -8.58 16.75
C VAL A 93 7.16 -8.87 17.58
N VAL A 94 7.82 -7.84 18.10
CA VAL A 94 9.03 -7.97 18.89
C VAL A 94 8.68 -7.92 20.38
N GLY A 95 9.11 -8.91 21.13
CA GLY A 95 8.82 -9.03 22.56
C GLY A 95 7.31 -9.10 22.84
N ASP A 96 6.83 -8.29 23.75
CA ASP A 96 5.40 -8.12 24.04
C ASP A 96 4.68 -7.21 23.04
N GLY A 97 5.44 -6.52 22.18
CA GLY A 97 4.95 -5.69 21.08
C GLY A 97 4.97 -4.20 21.35
N PHE A 98 5.45 -3.77 22.53
CA PHE A 98 5.45 -2.36 22.90
C PHE A 98 6.79 -1.97 23.53
N ASP A 99 7.20 -0.71 23.30
CA ASP A 99 8.32 -0.12 24.01
C ASP A 99 7.87 0.51 25.35
N GLU A 100 8.83 1.06 26.08
CA GLU A 100 8.63 1.75 27.37
C GLU A 100 7.72 2.99 27.28
N HIS A 101 7.52 3.51 26.06
CA HIS A 101 6.65 4.65 25.78
C HIS A 101 5.27 4.22 25.24
N GLY A 102 5.00 2.91 25.16
CA GLY A 102 3.76 2.36 24.62
C GLY A 102 3.66 2.39 23.09
N ARG A 103 4.77 2.65 22.39
CA ARG A 103 4.81 2.57 20.92
C ARG A 103 4.89 1.10 20.48
N GLU A 104 4.23 0.77 19.38
CA GLU A 104 4.31 -0.55 18.74
C GLU A 104 5.73 -0.84 18.25
N ILE A 105 6.22 -2.07 18.49
CA ILE A 105 7.51 -2.56 18.00
C ILE A 105 7.28 -3.74 17.06
N LEU A 106 7.66 -3.57 15.79
CA LEU A 106 7.66 -4.61 14.79
C LEU A 106 9.05 -4.77 14.15
N THR A 107 9.35 -5.93 13.58
CA THR A 107 10.57 -6.11 12.81
C THR A 107 10.57 -5.22 11.56
N TYR A 108 11.71 -4.62 11.26
CA TYR A 108 11.92 -3.94 9.98
C TYR A 108 12.05 -4.97 8.85
N ILE A 109 11.31 -4.77 7.77
CA ILE A 109 11.41 -5.59 6.57
C ILE A 109 12.26 -4.83 5.55
N ASP A 110 13.43 -5.37 5.21
CA ASP A 110 14.30 -4.78 4.19
C ASP A 110 13.69 -4.92 2.80
N GLY A 111 13.86 -3.89 1.98
CA GLY A 111 13.34 -3.81 0.63
C GLY A 111 12.94 -2.38 0.26
N LYS A 112 12.15 -2.26 -0.80
CA LYS A 112 11.73 -0.95 -1.34
C LYS A 112 10.24 -0.95 -1.66
N VAL A 113 9.60 0.17 -1.38
CA VAL A 113 8.30 0.51 -1.97
C VAL A 113 8.56 1.07 -3.36
N ILE A 114 7.91 0.50 -4.38
CA ILE A 114 8.14 0.91 -5.77
C ILE A 114 7.19 2.02 -6.24
N ASN A 115 6.12 2.29 -5.49
CA ASN A 115 5.15 3.32 -5.85
C ASN A 115 5.85 4.68 -6.09
N PRO A 116 5.53 5.44 -7.15
CA PRO A 116 4.42 5.25 -8.11
C PRO A 116 4.77 4.38 -9.33
N THR A 117 5.96 3.76 -9.39
CA THR A 117 6.36 2.88 -10.49
C THR A 117 5.40 1.68 -10.60
N PRO A 118 4.87 1.35 -11.80
CA PRO A 118 4.01 0.19 -11.96
C PRO A 118 4.78 -1.13 -11.74
N TRP A 119 4.07 -2.16 -11.30
CA TRP A 119 4.58 -3.51 -11.24
C TRP A 119 4.87 -4.07 -12.65
N SER A 120 5.86 -4.96 -12.78
CA SER A 120 5.94 -5.83 -13.94
C SER A 120 4.79 -6.85 -13.95
N ASP A 121 4.54 -7.47 -15.09
CA ASP A 121 3.52 -8.52 -15.23
C ASP A 121 3.80 -9.71 -14.30
N GLU A 122 5.06 -10.11 -14.16
CA GLU A 122 5.47 -11.17 -13.24
C GLU A 122 5.26 -10.76 -11.77
N ALA A 123 5.60 -9.52 -11.42
CA ALA A 123 5.48 -9.04 -10.06
C ALA A 123 4.01 -8.87 -9.63
N ILE A 124 3.12 -8.42 -10.50
CA ILE A 124 1.68 -8.32 -10.17
C ILE A 124 1.05 -9.70 -10.00
N TRP A 125 1.47 -10.70 -10.78
CA TRP A 125 1.10 -12.09 -10.55
C TRP A 125 1.60 -12.58 -9.18
N GLY A 126 2.86 -12.30 -8.85
CA GLY A 126 3.46 -12.62 -7.55
C GLY A 126 2.75 -11.94 -6.38
N LEU A 127 2.20 -10.73 -6.57
CA LEU A 127 1.37 -10.08 -5.56
C LEU A 127 0.06 -10.85 -5.34
N GLY A 128 -0.57 -11.34 -6.40
CA GLY A 128 -1.74 -12.22 -6.29
C GLY A 128 -1.44 -13.46 -5.45
N ASP A 129 -0.31 -14.13 -5.69
CA ASP A 129 0.13 -15.28 -4.91
C ASP A 129 0.43 -14.93 -3.44
N LEU A 130 1.08 -13.81 -3.19
CA LEU A 130 1.33 -13.33 -1.82
C LEU A 130 0.03 -13.12 -1.04
N ILE A 131 -0.98 -12.50 -1.66
CA ILE A 131 -2.29 -12.27 -1.04
C ILE A 131 -3.05 -13.59 -0.84
N ARG A 132 -2.98 -14.52 -1.79
CA ARG A 132 -3.57 -15.86 -1.62
C ARG A 132 -2.99 -16.55 -0.39
N ARG A 133 -1.66 -16.59 -0.28
CA ARG A 133 -0.97 -17.21 0.87
C ARG A 133 -1.31 -16.51 2.19
N LEU A 134 -1.48 -15.18 2.18
CA LEU A 134 -1.95 -14.45 3.35
C LEU A 134 -3.35 -14.93 3.78
N HIS A 135 -4.29 -14.99 2.84
CA HIS A 135 -5.68 -15.39 3.14
C HIS A 135 -5.75 -16.84 3.61
N GLU A 136 -4.96 -17.75 3.02
CA GLU A 136 -4.84 -19.13 3.48
C GLU A 136 -4.28 -19.23 4.90
N ALA A 137 -3.23 -18.48 5.21
CA ALA A 137 -2.64 -18.41 6.55
C ALA A 137 -3.63 -17.81 7.58
N ALA A 138 -4.35 -16.74 7.21
CA ALA A 138 -5.33 -16.11 8.10
C ALA A 138 -6.60 -16.95 8.29
N ALA A 139 -6.91 -17.93 7.45
CA ALA A 139 -8.14 -18.71 7.53
C ALA A 139 -8.29 -19.49 8.84
N THR A 140 -7.18 -19.86 9.47
CA THR A 140 -7.17 -20.58 10.76
C THR A 140 -7.08 -19.64 11.96
N PHE A 141 -6.91 -18.33 11.76
CA PHE A 141 -6.87 -17.36 12.83
C PHE A 141 -8.22 -17.26 13.54
N ARG A 142 -8.16 -17.21 14.86
CA ARG A 142 -9.33 -16.96 15.71
C ARG A 142 -9.06 -15.70 16.52
N PRO A 143 -9.73 -14.59 16.18
CA PRO A 143 -9.55 -13.34 16.92
C PRO A 143 -9.87 -13.54 18.40
N PRO A 144 -9.14 -12.86 19.32
CA PRO A 144 -9.53 -12.79 20.73
C PRO A 144 -10.97 -12.27 20.88
N PRO A 145 -11.70 -12.69 21.93
CA PRO A 145 -13.09 -12.27 22.13
C PRO A 145 -13.27 -10.74 22.28
N ASP A 146 -12.24 -10.07 22.75
CA ASP A 146 -12.15 -8.62 22.96
C ASP A 146 -11.44 -7.89 21.82
N ALA A 147 -11.26 -8.54 20.66
CA ALA A 147 -10.58 -7.97 19.53
C ALA A 147 -11.24 -6.66 19.07
N VAL A 148 -10.43 -5.61 18.96
CA VAL A 148 -10.81 -4.31 18.42
C VAL A 148 -10.11 -4.12 17.07
N TRP A 149 -10.87 -3.74 16.06
CA TRP A 149 -10.36 -3.47 14.73
C TRP A 149 -10.55 -2.00 14.39
N ARG A 150 -9.58 -1.43 13.67
CA ARG A 150 -9.70 -0.06 13.20
C ARG A 150 -10.91 0.07 12.27
N CYS A 151 -11.66 1.17 12.42
CA CYS A 151 -12.74 1.48 11.50
C CYS A 151 -12.17 1.68 10.09
N TRP A 152 -12.77 1.01 9.11
CA TRP A 152 -12.41 1.10 7.70
C TRP A 152 -13.68 0.91 6.86
N PHE A 153 -13.94 1.85 5.93
CA PHE A 153 -15.19 1.88 5.16
C PHE A 153 -15.45 0.60 4.36
N GLY A 154 -14.39 -0.01 3.81
CA GLY A 154 -14.49 -1.23 3.01
C GLY A 154 -15.12 -2.42 3.74
N ARG A 155 -15.20 -2.39 5.09
CA ARG A 155 -15.89 -3.43 5.88
C ARG A 155 -17.40 -3.43 5.68
N SER A 156 -17.97 -2.35 5.18
CA SER A 156 -19.41 -2.26 4.85
C SER A 156 -19.74 -2.82 3.46
N ILE A 157 -18.71 -3.10 2.65
CA ILE A 157 -18.87 -3.62 1.29
C ILE A 157 -18.81 -5.15 1.32
N GLY A 158 -19.94 -5.81 1.07
CA GLY A 158 -20.05 -7.27 1.16
C GLY A 158 -20.15 -7.79 2.58
N LYS A 159 -20.02 -9.10 2.73
CA LYS A 159 -20.08 -9.80 4.01
C LYS A 159 -18.69 -10.30 4.37
N ALA A 160 -18.19 -9.91 5.53
CA ALA A 160 -16.89 -10.38 6.00
C ALA A 160 -16.84 -11.90 6.10
N ASP A 161 -15.87 -12.51 5.44
CA ASP A 161 -15.62 -13.94 5.40
C ASP A 161 -14.15 -14.30 5.68
N ILE A 162 -13.26 -13.30 5.71
CA ILE A 162 -11.84 -13.44 6.05
C ILE A 162 -11.40 -12.38 7.07
N ILE A 163 -10.19 -12.56 7.61
CA ILE A 163 -9.40 -11.50 8.23
C ILE A 163 -8.31 -11.11 7.23
N GLY A 164 -8.41 -9.90 6.69
CA GLY A 164 -7.52 -9.38 5.67
C GLY A 164 -6.60 -8.28 6.18
N HIS A 165 -5.68 -7.82 5.30
CA HIS A 165 -4.80 -6.67 5.55
C HIS A 165 -5.56 -5.32 5.44
N CYS A 166 -6.51 -5.25 4.53
CA CYS A 166 -7.40 -4.11 4.24
C CYS A 166 -6.72 -2.82 3.74
N ASP A 167 -5.40 -2.83 3.52
CA ASP A 167 -4.66 -1.70 2.93
C ASP A 167 -3.38 -2.14 2.18
N ALA A 168 -3.43 -3.29 1.46
CA ALA A 168 -2.31 -3.79 0.66
C ALA A 168 -2.19 -3.02 -0.69
N ALA A 169 -2.16 -1.71 -0.61
CA ALA A 169 -1.89 -0.81 -1.73
C ALA A 169 -0.38 -0.75 -2.05
N PRO A 170 0.05 -0.26 -3.24
CA PRO A 170 1.45 -0.35 -3.67
C PRO A 170 2.45 0.38 -2.76
N TRP A 171 1.99 1.32 -1.94
CA TRP A 171 2.83 1.98 -0.91
C TRP A 171 3.02 1.17 0.36
N ASN A 172 2.25 0.08 0.55
CA ASN A 172 2.34 -0.85 1.68
C ASN A 172 2.88 -2.23 1.27
N VAL A 173 3.40 -2.36 0.04
CA VAL A 173 4.02 -3.60 -0.45
C VAL A 173 5.53 -3.42 -0.55
N ILE A 174 6.27 -4.20 0.19
CA ILE A 174 7.73 -4.25 0.10
C ILE A 174 8.16 -5.14 -1.05
N SER A 175 9.04 -4.61 -1.88
CA SER A 175 9.64 -5.29 -3.04
C SER A 175 11.12 -5.58 -2.82
N ARG A 176 11.57 -6.76 -3.25
CA ARG A 176 12.98 -7.12 -3.43
C ARG A 176 13.20 -7.57 -4.87
N HIS A 177 14.21 -6.99 -5.52
CA HIS A 177 14.50 -7.28 -6.94
C HIS A 177 13.27 -7.14 -7.87
N GLY A 178 12.39 -6.17 -7.56
CA GLY A 178 11.17 -5.93 -8.33
C GLY A 178 9.96 -6.80 -7.98
N ASN A 179 10.13 -7.83 -7.14
CA ASN A 179 9.05 -8.75 -6.75
C ASN A 179 8.48 -8.40 -5.38
N PRO A 180 7.16 -8.48 -5.18
CA PRO A 180 6.53 -8.27 -3.89
C PRO A 180 6.91 -9.39 -2.92
N VAL A 181 7.34 -9.03 -1.72
CA VAL A 181 7.80 -10.00 -0.72
C VAL A 181 7.06 -9.90 0.60
N ALA A 182 6.55 -8.74 0.96
CA ALA A 182 5.85 -8.55 2.24
C ALA A 182 4.91 -7.33 2.21
N LEU A 183 4.00 -7.32 3.15
CA LEU A 183 3.06 -6.25 3.43
C LEU A 183 3.45 -5.55 4.74
N ILE A 184 3.34 -4.23 4.75
CA ILE A 184 3.56 -3.37 5.92
C ILE A 184 2.31 -2.54 6.20
N ASP A 185 2.28 -1.85 7.33
CA ASP A 185 1.15 -0.99 7.74
C ASP A 185 -0.17 -1.76 7.95
N TRP A 186 -0.15 -2.66 8.92
CA TRP A 186 -1.25 -3.57 9.25
C TRP A 186 -2.38 -2.94 10.08
N GLU A 187 -2.36 -1.64 10.32
CA GLU A 187 -3.33 -0.98 11.21
C GLU A 187 -4.80 -1.10 10.74
N ALA A 188 -5.01 -1.26 9.43
CA ALA A 188 -6.33 -1.46 8.86
C ALA A 188 -6.80 -2.92 8.87
N ALA A 189 -5.93 -3.88 9.23
CA ALA A 189 -6.27 -5.30 9.22
C ALA A 189 -7.54 -5.61 10.03
N GLY A 190 -8.25 -6.65 9.61
CA GLY A 190 -9.46 -7.11 10.31
C GLY A 190 -10.49 -7.79 9.39
N PRO A 191 -11.73 -8.01 9.91
CA PRO A 191 -12.78 -8.68 9.15
C PRO A 191 -13.15 -7.94 7.87
N VAL A 192 -13.23 -8.65 6.74
CA VAL A 192 -13.55 -8.07 5.43
C VAL A 192 -14.14 -9.14 4.50
N ASP A 193 -14.97 -8.71 3.54
CA ASP A 193 -15.34 -9.54 2.40
C ASP A 193 -14.11 -9.72 1.50
N ARG A 194 -13.74 -10.97 1.24
CA ARG A 194 -12.54 -11.33 0.48
C ARG A 194 -12.47 -10.65 -0.90
N LEU A 195 -13.59 -10.60 -1.59
CA LEU A 195 -13.64 -9.99 -2.91
C LEU A 195 -13.47 -8.46 -2.86
N THR A 196 -13.92 -7.82 -1.78
CA THR A 196 -13.71 -6.39 -1.52
C THR A 196 -12.23 -6.09 -1.29
N GLU A 197 -11.53 -6.91 -0.53
CA GLU A 197 -10.09 -6.76 -0.35
C GLU A 197 -9.33 -6.95 -1.68
N LEU A 198 -9.65 -8.00 -2.43
CA LEU A 198 -9.05 -8.23 -3.75
C LEU A 198 -9.31 -7.07 -4.72
N ALA A 199 -10.50 -6.49 -4.69
CA ALA A 199 -10.86 -5.34 -5.52
C ALA A 199 -10.02 -4.10 -5.18
N MET A 200 -9.85 -3.80 -3.89
CA MET A 200 -8.98 -2.73 -3.40
C MET A 200 -7.54 -2.93 -3.88
N ILE A 201 -7.00 -4.14 -3.70
CA ILE A 201 -5.62 -4.47 -4.08
C ILE A 201 -5.44 -4.35 -5.59
N ALA A 202 -6.33 -4.94 -6.39
CA ALA A 202 -6.26 -4.89 -7.83
C ALA A 202 -6.36 -3.46 -8.38
N TRP A 203 -7.31 -2.66 -7.88
CA TRP A 203 -7.49 -1.27 -8.28
C TRP A 203 -6.22 -0.44 -8.07
N ASN A 204 -5.64 -0.52 -6.86
CA ASN A 204 -4.47 0.28 -6.50
C ASN A 204 -3.18 -0.22 -7.15
N ASN A 205 -2.97 -1.53 -7.24
CA ASN A 205 -1.71 -2.08 -7.74
C ASN A 205 -1.63 -2.18 -9.26
N ALA A 206 -2.75 -2.43 -9.96
CA ALA A 206 -2.83 -2.26 -11.41
C ALA A 206 -3.03 -0.79 -11.82
N GLN A 207 -3.10 0.11 -10.84
CA GLN A 207 -3.21 1.57 -11.01
C GLN A 207 -4.30 1.97 -12.01
N LEU A 208 -5.52 1.49 -11.78
CA LEU A 208 -6.68 1.75 -12.64
C LEU A 208 -7.21 3.18 -12.46
N TYR A 209 -6.37 4.14 -12.80
CA TYR A 209 -6.59 5.57 -12.65
C TYR A 209 -6.98 6.23 -13.96
N ASP A 210 -7.55 7.44 -13.90
CA ASP A 210 -7.88 8.26 -15.06
C ASP A 210 -6.64 8.55 -15.93
N ASP A 211 -6.84 8.81 -17.21
CA ASP A 211 -5.79 8.90 -18.22
C ASP A 211 -4.75 9.97 -17.94
N ASP A 212 -5.13 11.15 -17.42
CA ASP A 212 -4.15 12.18 -17.06
C ASP A 212 -3.33 11.82 -15.81
N VAL A 213 -3.91 11.07 -14.87
CA VAL A 213 -3.16 10.51 -13.73
C VAL A 213 -2.16 9.47 -14.23
N ALA A 214 -2.60 8.62 -15.17
CA ALA A 214 -1.74 7.63 -15.80
C ALA A 214 -0.57 8.27 -16.56
N GLU A 215 -0.85 9.32 -17.35
CA GLU A 215 0.18 10.07 -18.07
C GLU A 215 1.21 10.70 -17.12
N ARG A 216 0.75 11.39 -16.07
CA ARG A 216 1.61 11.99 -15.05
C ARG A 216 2.53 10.98 -14.36
N ASN A 217 2.02 9.82 -14.06
CA ASN A 217 2.75 8.74 -13.39
C ASN A 217 3.50 7.83 -14.38
N ARG A 218 3.42 8.10 -15.69
CA ARG A 218 4.03 7.27 -16.75
C ARG A 218 3.61 5.81 -16.66
N LEU A 219 2.32 5.59 -16.38
CA LEU A 219 1.76 4.26 -16.28
C LEU A 219 1.64 3.60 -17.67
N PRO A 220 1.59 2.28 -17.73
CA PRO A 220 1.26 1.56 -18.97
C PRO A 220 -0.11 1.98 -19.53
N ASP A 221 -0.36 1.66 -20.78
CA ASP A 221 -1.65 1.89 -21.41
C ASP A 221 -2.78 1.15 -20.70
N THR A 222 -4.01 1.51 -21.04
CA THR A 222 -5.22 0.94 -20.43
C THR A 222 -5.30 -0.58 -20.59
N GLU A 223 -4.94 -1.12 -21.75
CA GLU A 223 -5.00 -2.57 -22.00
C GLU A 223 -3.99 -3.32 -21.12
N SER A 224 -2.78 -2.82 -21.00
CA SER A 224 -1.76 -3.36 -20.11
C SER A 224 -2.20 -3.34 -18.64
N ARG A 225 -2.81 -2.25 -18.17
CA ARG A 225 -3.33 -2.16 -16.80
C ARG A 225 -4.49 -3.13 -16.56
N MET A 226 -5.39 -3.33 -17.55
CA MET A 226 -6.45 -4.34 -17.46
C MET A 226 -5.88 -5.76 -17.44
N ARG A 227 -4.85 -6.03 -18.25
CA ARG A 227 -4.12 -7.32 -18.22
C ARG A 227 -3.50 -7.56 -16.84
N GLN A 228 -2.98 -6.55 -16.17
CA GLN A 228 -2.44 -6.69 -14.80
C GLN A 228 -3.50 -7.10 -13.79
N VAL A 229 -4.75 -6.66 -13.92
CA VAL A 229 -5.85 -7.17 -13.07
C VAL A 229 -6.06 -8.66 -13.26
N ARG A 230 -6.01 -9.13 -14.51
CA ARG A 230 -6.08 -10.56 -14.82
C ARG A 230 -4.93 -11.33 -14.19
N LEU A 231 -3.69 -10.84 -14.39
CA LEU A 231 -2.49 -11.50 -13.84
C LEU A 231 -2.53 -11.57 -12.31
N PHE A 232 -3.00 -10.52 -11.64
CA PHE A 232 -3.25 -10.55 -10.20
C PHE A 232 -4.27 -11.63 -9.82
N ALA A 233 -5.40 -11.72 -10.54
CA ALA A 233 -6.42 -12.74 -10.31
C ALA A 233 -5.89 -14.16 -10.60
N ASP A 234 -5.03 -14.32 -11.60
CA ASP A 234 -4.34 -15.57 -11.92
C ASP A 234 -3.40 -16.00 -10.78
N GLY A 235 -2.56 -15.08 -10.30
CA GLY A 235 -1.66 -15.32 -9.17
C GLY A 235 -2.40 -15.68 -7.87
N TYR A 236 -3.55 -15.05 -7.64
CA TYR A 236 -4.44 -15.38 -6.53
C TYR A 236 -5.18 -16.72 -6.72
N CYS A 237 -5.17 -17.30 -7.91
CA CYS A 237 -5.96 -18.48 -8.30
C CYS A 237 -7.48 -18.25 -8.19
N LEU A 238 -7.93 -17.03 -8.53
CA LEU A 238 -9.35 -16.68 -8.42
C LEU A 238 -10.19 -17.45 -9.43
N ALA A 239 -11.24 -18.12 -8.96
CA ALA A 239 -12.11 -18.95 -9.79
C ALA A 239 -12.90 -18.09 -10.82
N ALA A 240 -13.16 -18.63 -12.00
CA ALA A 240 -13.81 -17.92 -13.10
C ALA A 240 -15.13 -17.21 -12.72
N PRO A 241 -16.06 -17.81 -11.95
CA PRO A 241 -17.28 -17.10 -11.53
C PRO A 241 -17.01 -15.86 -10.65
N GLU A 242 -15.93 -15.88 -9.89
CA GLU A 242 -15.54 -14.77 -9.02
C GLU A 242 -14.82 -13.65 -9.76
N ARG A 243 -14.12 -13.96 -10.85
CA ARG A 243 -13.45 -12.96 -11.70
C ARG A 243 -14.46 -11.97 -12.29
N HIS A 244 -15.60 -12.43 -12.76
CA HIS A 244 -16.67 -11.54 -13.25
C HIS A 244 -17.15 -10.61 -12.12
N ARG A 245 -17.32 -11.13 -10.92
CA ARG A 245 -17.70 -10.33 -9.73
C ARG A 245 -16.61 -9.35 -9.30
N LEU A 246 -15.33 -9.71 -9.48
CA LEU A 246 -14.20 -8.84 -9.15
C LEU A 246 -14.24 -7.53 -9.95
N GLY A 247 -14.51 -7.59 -11.26
CA GLY A 247 -14.61 -6.38 -12.09
C GLY A 247 -15.66 -5.40 -11.59
N TYR A 248 -16.84 -5.91 -11.19
CA TYR A 248 -17.88 -5.09 -10.59
C TYR A 248 -17.47 -4.53 -9.23
N ARG A 249 -16.87 -5.38 -8.37
CA ARG A 249 -16.43 -4.99 -7.03
C ARG A 249 -15.33 -3.91 -7.07
N ILE A 250 -14.47 -3.91 -8.09
CA ILE A 250 -13.46 -2.85 -8.30
C ILE A 250 -14.14 -1.49 -8.49
N ILE A 251 -15.18 -1.43 -9.31
CA ILE A 251 -15.92 -0.19 -9.57
C ILE A 251 -16.64 0.29 -8.30
N GLU A 252 -17.32 -0.62 -7.61
CA GLU A 252 -18.00 -0.36 -6.35
C GLU A 252 -17.03 0.17 -5.29
N PHE A 253 -15.90 -0.51 -5.09
CA PHE A 253 -14.88 -0.09 -4.13
C PHE A 253 -14.31 1.29 -4.46
N ALA A 254 -14.01 1.57 -5.72
CA ALA A 254 -13.50 2.87 -6.13
C ALA A 254 -14.51 4.00 -5.85
N ALA A 255 -15.82 3.74 -6.07
CA ALA A 255 -16.88 4.70 -5.78
C ALA A 255 -17.01 4.98 -4.28
N GLU A 256 -17.03 3.93 -3.45
CA GLU A 256 -17.09 4.04 -1.99
C GLU A 256 -15.82 4.70 -1.43
N SER A 257 -14.64 4.39 -1.97
CA SER A 257 -13.38 5.03 -1.57
C SER A 257 -13.40 6.54 -1.83
N ALA A 258 -13.91 6.95 -2.99
CA ALA A 258 -14.04 8.37 -3.32
C ALA A 258 -15.01 9.10 -2.38
N ALA A 259 -16.16 8.48 -2.06
CA ALA A 259 -17.14 9.03 -1.12
C ALA A 259 -16.56 9.12 0.30
N ASN A 260 -15.90 8.05 0.76
CA ASN A 260 -15.27 8.01 2.07
C ASN A 260 -14.16 9.05 2.23
N GLY A 261 -13.35 9.28 1.19
CA GLY A 261 -12.32 10.31 1.22
C GLY A 261 -12.87 11.71 1.48
N VAL A 262 -14.05 12.03 0.96
CA VAL A 262 -14.77 13.29 1.23
C VAL A 262 -15.28 13.34 2.68
N ILE A 263 -15.86 12.23 3.16
CA ILE A 263 -16.42 12.10 4.52
C ILE A 263 -15.32 12.22 5.57
N GLU A 264 -14.22 11.48 5.42
CA GLU A 264 -13.09 11.49 6.37
C GLU A 264 -12.44 12.87 6.51
N GLN A 265 -12.42 13.66 5.43
CA GLN A 265 -11.90 15.02 5.47
C GLN A 265 -12.92 16.05 5.95
N GLY A 266 -14.12 15.62 6.32
CA GLY A 266 -15.17 16.49 6.84
C GLY A 266 -15.57 17.59 5.86
N ILE A 267 -15.55 17.32 4.54
CA ILE A 267 -15.86 18.31 3.52
C ILE A 267 -17.35 18.62 3.55
N THR A 268 -17.67 19.89 3.72
CA THR A 268 -19.02 20.45 3.75
C THR A 268 -19.12 21.64 2.83
N PRO A 269 -20.34 22.17 2.54
CA PRO A 269 -20.49 23.41 1.77
C PRO A 269 -19.78 24.63 2.35
N LYS A 270 -19.31 24.55 3.60
CA LYS A 270 -18.58 25.65 4.29
C LYS A 270 -17.06 25.44 4.29
N THR A 271 -16.57 24.37 3.67
CA THR A 271 -15.14 24.05 3.66
C THR A 271 -14.44 24.91 2.62
N GLU A 272 -13.59 25.84 3.07
CA GLU A 272 -12.82 26.74 2.20
C GLU A 272 -11.49 26.12 1.74
N HIS A 273 -10.92 25.21 2.52
CA HIS A 273 -9.66 24.55 2.23
C HIS A 273 -9.76 23.05 2.47
N VAL A 274 -9.37 22.27 1.47
CA VAL A 274 -9.40 20.79 1.52
C VAL A 274 -7.96 20.29 1.59
N PRO A 275 -7.51 19.76 2.74
CA PRO A 275 -6.26 19.03 2.79
C PRO A 275 -6.29 17.84 1.84
N ARG A 276 -5.15 17.52 1.23
CA ARG A 276 -5.05 16.32 0.34
C ARG A 276 -6.08 16.27 -0.80
N VAL A 277 -6.49 17.44 -1.30
CA VAL A 277 -7.46 17.55 -2.41
C VAL A 277 -7.10 16.68 -3.61
N TRP A 278 -5.80 16.45 -3.87
CA TRP A 278 -5.36 15.60 -4.95
C TRP A 278 -5.75 14.13 -4.74
N GLY A 279 -5.67 13.63 -3.49
CA GLY A 279 -6.12 12.27 -3.15
C GLY A 279 -7.59 12.04 -3.51
N ILE A 280 -8.47 12.98 -3.11
CA ILE A 280 -9.89 12.94 -3.46
C ILE A 280 -10.08 13.05 -4.97
N ALA A 281 -9.37 13.96 -5.62
CA ALA A 281 -9.55 14.24 -7.04
C ALA A 281 -9.26 13.01 -7.91
N TRP A 282 -8.12 12.32 -7.72
CA TRP A 282 -7.80 11.15 -8.53
C TRP A 282 -8.71 9.96 -8.23
N GLN A 283 -9.11 9.75 -6.97
CA GLN A 283 -10.06 8.69 -6.62
C GLN A 283 -11.42 8.92 -7.28
N THR A 284 -11.97 10.13 -7.15
CA THR A 284 -13.26 10.49 -7.78
C THR A 284 -13.22 10.34 -9.29
N ARG A 285 -12.11 10.71 -9.95
CA ARG A 285 -11.94 10.63 -11.40
C ARG A 285 -11.75 9.19 -11.89
N SER A 286 -11.22 8.31 -11.05
CA SER A 286 -11.07 6.88 -11.38
C SER A 286 -12.42 6.20 -11.60
N VAL A 287 -13.48 6.61 -10.91
CA VAL A 287 -14.82 6.00 -11.04
C VAL A 287 -15.39 6.13 -12.47
N PRO A 288 -15.56 7.32 -13.05
CA PRO A 288 -16.05 7.44 -14.42
C PRO A 288 -15.09 6.82 -15.44
N TRP A 289 -13.77 6.79 -15.18
CA TRP A 289 -12.83 6.10 -16.04
C TRP A 289 -13.07 4.59 -16.03
N LEU A 290 -13.25 3.97 -14.87
CA LEU A 290 -13.58 2.56 -14.72
C LEU A 290 -14.90 2.22 -15.42
N LEU A 291 -15.93 3.08 -15.29
CA LEU A 291 -17.22 2.88 -15.96
C LEU A 291 -17.08 2.91 -17.49
N ARG A 292 -16.31 3.85 -18.05
CA ARG A 292 -16.04 3.91 -19.50
C ARG A 292 -15.26 2.69 -20.01
N ASN A 293 -14.38 2.13 -19.18
CA ASN A 293 -13.52 0.99 -19.51
C ASN A 293 -14.06 -0.36 -18.99
N ARG A 294 -15.31 -0.39 -18.47
CA ARG A 294 -15.92 -1.58 -17.86
C ARG A 294 -15.84 -2.82 -18.74
N SER A 295 -16.22 -2.69 -20.02
CA SER A 295 -16.19 -3.82 -20.96
C SER A 295 -14.78 -4.35 -21.22
N ALA A 296 -13.73 -3.48 -21.16
CA ALA A 296 -12.36 -3.92 -21.28
C ALA A 296 -11.91 -4.69 -20.01
N LEU A 297 -12.31 -4.22 -18.84
CA LEU A 297 -12.04 -4.88 -17.57
C LEU A 297 -12.72 -6.27 -17.50
N GLU A 298 -13.99 -6.35 -17.91
CA GLU A 298 -14.74 -7.61 -17.96
C GLU A 298 -14.08 -8.62 -18.92
N ARG A 299 -13.68 -8.17 -20.13
CA ARG A 299 -12.96 -9.05 -21.08
C ARG A 299 -11.61 -9.51 -20.56
N ALA A 300 -10.87 -8.67 -19.85
CA ALA A 300 -9.58 -9.04 -19.31
C ALA A 300 -9.68 -10.13 -18.21
N LEU A 301 -10.78 -10.20 -17.49
CA LEU A 301 -11.01 -11.14 -16.39
C LEU A 301 -11.58 -12.49 -16.82
N VAL A 302 -12.03 -12.63 -18.06
CA VAL A 302 -12.47 -13.90 -18.65
C VAL A 302 -11.31 -14.55 -19.37
#